data_aee369feaa0caba45901414e4f568177
#
_entry.id   aee369feaa0caba45901414e4f568177
#
_cell.length_a   1.000
_cell.length_b   1.000
_cell.length_c   1.000
_cell.angle_alpha   90.00
_cell.angle_beta   90.00
_cell.angle_gamma   90.00
#
_symmetry.space_group_name_H-M   'P 1'
#
loop_
_entity.id
_entity.type
_entity.pdbx_description
1 polymer ?
#
loop_
_entity_poly.entity_id
_entity_poly.type
_entity_poly.pdbx_seq_one_letter_code
_entity_poly.pdbx_strand_id
1 'polypeptide(L)'
;MRWIKLIAILSLGLFFFGVLVVLHLCISVLRLPNRWKIISRWMRGFTWSIRRILNIEITVEGDAGQLESGGYMIISNHFGYLDGIVLGSLFPVVFVSKSEVKSWPVVGQWITLCGTVFINRQQKGLIPLAVKEISKKLKQRANVLLFPEGAATNGERMLPFQTAPLAAPLRSRAIIVPITLTYQSVDEQPVSAANRDLIYCYDDMPDVPHFWKLLALHRIEARVTIRPTIDCSRYEDNSGGRKRLAEDCYNGVLGRVSERDYRART
;
A
#
# COMPACT_ATOMS: atom_id res chain seq x y z
N MET A 1 23.23 9.79 14.26
CA MET A 1 22.55 9.04 13.18
C MET A 1 21.10 9.46 12.97
N ARG A 2 20.23 9.45 14.00
CA ARG A 2 18.78 9.85 13.88
C ARG A 2 18.57 11.20 13.21
N TRP A 3 19.27 12.24 13.68
CA TRP A 3 19.17 13.60 13.13
C TRP A 3 19.56 13.69 11.66
N ILE A 4 20.62 12.97 11.26
CA ILE A 4 21.07 12.93 9.85
C ILE A 4 19.98 12.31 8.98
N LYS A 5 19.41 11.17 9.39
CA LYS A 5 18.28 10.54 8.67
C LYS A 5 17.07 11.45 8.62
N LEU A 6 16.71 12.12 9.74
CA LEU A 6 15.59 13.03 9.78
C LEU A 6 15.78 14.21 8.82
N ILE A 7 16.95 14.87 8.86
CA ILE A 7 17.28 15.99 7.98
C ILE A 7 17.23 15.54 6.52
N ALA A 8 17.82 14.38 6.21
CA ALA A 8 17.79 13.81 4.86
C ALA A 8 16.37 13.54 4.38
N ILE A 9 15.51 12.96 5.23
CA ILE A 9 14.09 12.69 4.90
C ILE A 9 13.32 13.99 4.68
N LEU A 10 13.50 14.99 5.55
CA LEU A 10 12.82 16.29 5.42
C LEU A 10 13.27 17.05 4.17
N SER A 11 14.58 17.09 3.90
CA SER A 11 15.14 17.74 2.69
C SER A 11 14.65 17.05 1.42
N LEU A 12 14.67 15.72 1.40
CA LEU A 12 14.15 14.90 0.31
C LEU A 12 12.65 15.16 0.14
N GLY A 13 11.90 15.21 1.25
CA GLY A 13 10.49 15.52 1.26
C GLY A 13 10.19 16.86 0.60
N LEU A 14 10.91 17.91 0.99
CA LEU A 14 10.73 19.25 0.41
C LEU A 14 11.02 19.26 -1.10
N PHE A 15 12.11 18.61 -1.51
CA PHE A 15 12.47 18.46 -2.93
C PHE A 15 11.37 17.75 -3.73
N PHE A 16 10.95 16.57 -3.27
CA PHE A 16 9.92 15.79 -3.94
C PHE A 16 8.56 16.49 -3.97
N PHE A 17 8.22 17.24 -2.92
CA PHE A 17 7.02 18.07 -2.89
C PHE A 17 7.06 19.18 -3.93
N GLY A 18 8.16 19.92 -4.00
CA GLY A 18 8.32 20.98 -5.01
C GLY A 18 8.19 20.46 -6.44
N VAL A 19 8.86 19.34 -6.75
CA VAL A 19 8.73 18.71 -8.06
C VAL A 19 7.32 18.17 -8.32
N LEU A 20 6.65 17.65 -7.30
CA LEU A 20 5.26 17.17 -7.42
C LEU A 20 4.30 18.30 -7.81
N VAL A 21 4.47 19.49 -7.24
CA VAL A 21 3.67 20.67 -7.60
C VAL A 21 3.91 21.06 -9.07
N VAL A 22 5.17 21.12 -9.49
CA VAL A 22 5.53 21.39 -10.90
C VAL A 22 4.96 20.32 -11.82
N LEU A 23 5.07 19.05 -11.44
CA LEU A 23 4.52 17.92 -12.20
C LEU A 23 3.01 18.03 -12.39
N HIS A 24 2.27 18.40 -11.33
CA HIS A 24 0.82 18.64 -11.43
C HIS A 24 0.49 19.78 -12.40
N LEU A 25 1.26 20.87 -12.36
CA LEU A 25 1.10 21.98 -13.29
C LEU A 25 1.34 21.54 -14.74
N CYS A 26 2.45 20.85 -15.00
CA CYS A 26 2.77 20.32 -16.32
C CYS A 26 1.69 19.36 -16.83
N ILE A 27 1.24 18.42 -16.00
CA ILE A 27 0.17 17.46 -16.36
C ILE A 27 -1.12 18.20 -16.70
N SER A 28 -1.46 19.25 -15.95
CA SER A 28 -2.66 20.07 -16.17
C SER A 28 -2.58 20.88 -17.47
N VAL A 29 -1.47 21.59 -17.68
CA VAL A 29 -1.25 22.45 -18.87
C VAL A 29 -1.19 21.59 -20.15
N LEU A 30 -0.41 20.50 -20.10
CA LEU A 30 -0.21 19.61 -21.26
C LEU A 30 -1.34 18.59 -21.42
N ARG A 31 -2.33 18.59 -20.53
CA ARG A 31 -3.46 17.64 -20.51
C ARG A 31 -3.03 16.19 -20.66
N LEU A 32 -1.93 15.81 -20.00
CA LEU A 32 -1.36 14.47 -20.11
C LEU A 32 -2.33 13.39 -19.65
N PRO A 33 -2.50 12.32 -20.43
CA PRO A 33 -3.33 11.18 -20.01
C PRO A 33 -2.62 10.41 -18.88
N ASN A 34 -3.41 9.59 -18.16
CA ASN A 34 -2.88 8.67 -17.14
C ASN A 34 -2.04 9.36 -16.03
N ARG A 35 -2.45 10.57 -15.64
CA ARG A 35 -1.75 11.38 -14.62
C ARG A 35 -1.35 10.58 -13.38
N TRP A 36 -2.19 9.68 -12.89
CA TRP A 36 -1.92 8.91 -11.69
C TRP A 36 -0.80 7.88 -11.87
N LYS A 37 -0.64 7.36 -13.09
CA LYS A 37 0.50 6.50 -13.44
C LYS A 37 1.82 7.27 -13.40
N ILE A 38 1.82 8.53 -13.84
CA ILE A 38 3.01 9.41 -13.79
C ILE A 38 3.34 9.74 -12.34
N ILE A 39 2.35 10.20 -11.57
CA ILE A 39 2.52 10.58 -10.17
C ILE A 39 2.97 9.39 -9.30
N SER A 40 2.39 8.20 -9.51
CA SER A 40 2.77 7.01 -8.74
C SER A 40 4.21 6.55 -9.02
N ARG A 41 4.71 6.71 -10.23
CA ARG A 41 6.13 6.46 -10.54
C ARG A 41 7.06 7.44 -9.84
N TRP A 42 6.65 8.70 -9.78
CA TRP A 42 7.37 9.72 -9.01
C TRP A 42 7.39 9.37 -7.52
N MET A 43 6.24 8.99 -6.96
CA MET A 43 6.13 8.54 -5.56
C MET A 43 6.94 7.29 -5.26
N ARG A 44 7.07 6.34 -6.22
CA ARG A 44 7.99 5.21 -6.07
C ARG A 44 9.44 5.67 -5.88
N GLY A 45 9.87 6.69 -6.61
CA GLY A 45 11.20 7.30 -6.42
C GLY A 45 11.37 7.86 -5.01
N PHE A 46 10.37 8.56 -4.49
CA PHE A 46 10.38 9.08 -3.13
C PHE A 46 10.46 7.97 -2.07
N THR A 47 9.55 7.01 -2.11
CA THR A 47 9.54 5.90 -1.15
C THR A 47 10.79 5.02 -1.25
N TRP A 48 11.34 4.84 -2.46
CA TRP A 48 12.62 4.18 -2.67
C TRP A 48 13.76 4.93 -1.97
N SER A 49 13.80 6.25 -2.08
CA SER A 49 14.81 7.07 -1.41
C SER A 49 14.68 7.01 0.11
N ILE A 50 13.46 7.09 0.65
CA ILE A 50 13.21 6.89 2.09
C ILE A 50 13.68 5.51 2.54
N ARG A 51 13.35 4.46 1.80
CA ARG A 51 13.79 3.09 2.06
C ARG A 51 15.32 3.00 2.19
N ARG A 52 16.04 3.68 1.28
CA ARG A 52 17.53 3.70 1.30
C ARG A 52 18.07 4.44 2.52
N ILE A 53 17.47 5.58 2.89
CA ILE A 53 17.86 6.33 4.10
C ILE A 53 17.60 5.50 5.36
N LEU A 54 16.49 4.77 5.41
CA LEU A 54 16.16 3.90 6.54
C LEU A 54 16.96 2.59 6.56
N ASN A 55 17.71 2.29 5.49
CA ASN A 55 18.46 1.05 5.28
C ASN A 55 17.55 -0.20 5.36
N ILE A 56 16.46 -0.17 4.58
CA ILE A 56 15.54 -1.30 4.47
C ILE A 56 15.93 -2.13 3.25
N GLU A 57 16.36 -3.36 3.49
CA GLU A 57 16.63 -4.33 2.44
C GLU A 57 15.38 -5.19 2.18
N ILE A 58 15.09 -5.43 0.90
CA ILE A 58 13.87 -6.15 0.52
C ILE A 58 14.26 -7.30 -0.41
N THR A 59 13.89 -8.51 -0.01
CA THR A 59 13.87 -9.68 -0.88
C THR A 59 12.50 -9.78 -1.54
N VAL A 60 12.46 -9.84 -2.87
CA VAL A 60 11.22 -9.97 -3.64
C VAL A 60 11.16 -11.36 -4.23
N GLU A 61 10.05 -12.06 -3.99
CA GLU A 61 9.73 -13.36 -4.55
C GLU A 61 8.50 -13.25 -5.45
N GLY A 62 8.54 -13.87 -6.62
CA GLY A 62 7.48 -13.82 -7.64
C GLY A 62 7.73 -12.74 -8.70
N ASP A 63 6.80 -12.63 -9.67
CA ASP A 63 6.94 -11.74 -10.82
C ASP A 63 6.37 -10.33 -10.53
N ALA A 64 7.26 -9.36 -10.39
CA ALA A 64 6.93 -7.95 -10.22
C ALA A 64 6.72 -7.22 -11.56
N GLY A 65 7.23 -7.75 -12.66
CA GLY A 65 7.25 -7.06 -13.96
C GLY A 65 5.86 -6.74 -14.51
N GLN A 66 4.88 -7.60 -14.25
CA GLN A 66 3.50 -7.39 -14.67
C GLN A 66 2.90 -6.07 -14.13
N LEU A 67 3.31 -5.62 -12.95
CA LEU A 67 2.77 -4.42 -12.30
C LEU A 67 3.18 -3.10 -12.97
N GLU A 68 4.19 -3.11 -13.83
CA GLU A 68 4.61 -1.94 -14.61
C GLU A 68 3.57 -1.51 -15.65
N SER A 69 2.74 -2.43 -16.14
CA SER A 69 1.66 -2.13 -17.09
C SER A 69 0.57 -1.25 -16.48
N GLY A 70 0.35 -1.37 -15.17
CA GLY A 70 -0.61 -0.61 -14.38
C GLY A 70 -2.07 -1.07 -14.52
N GLY A 71 -2.90 -0.61 -13.58
CA GLY A 71 -4.32 -0.96 -13.50
C GLY A 71 -4.62 -2.15 -12.59
N TYR A 72 -3.67 -2.55 -11.75
CA TYR A 72 -3.83 -3.61 -10.77
C TYR A 72 -4.26 -3.09 -9.40
N MET A 73 -5.07 -3.86 -8.70
CA MET A 73 -5.30 -3.66 -7.28
C MET A 73 -4.35 -4.55 -6.49
N ILE A 74 -3.37 -3.94 -5.85
CA ILE A 74 -2.42 -4.62 -4.98
C ILE A 74 -3.04 -4.66 -3.58
N ILE A 75 -3.06 -5.83 -2.97
CA ILE A 75 -3.52 -6.02 -1.59
C ILE A 75 -2.43 -6.68 -0.77
N SER A 76 -2.29 -6.29 0.50
CA SER A 76 -1.30 -6.86 1.42
C SER A 76 -1.82 -6.88 2.85
N ASN A 77 -1.22 -7.70 3.69
CA ASN A 77 -1.31 -7.60 5.15
C ASN A 77 -0.67 -6.29 5.64
N HIS A 78 -1.00 -5.88 6.89
CA HIS A 78 -0.67 -4.53 7.38
C HIS A 78 -0.14 -4.52 8.81
N PHE A 79 1.06 -3.96 8.99
CA PHE A 79 1.74 -3.81 10.28
C PHE A 79 1.94 -2.33 10.67
N GLY A 80 1.81 -1.40 9.72
CA GLY A 80 1.97 0.03 9.99
C GLY A 80 2.35 0.85 8.76
N TYR A 81 2.67 2.12 8.97
CA TYR A 81 3.00 3.05 7.89
C TYR A 81 4.26 2.63 7.09
N LEU A 82 5.16 1.85 7.70
CA LEU A 82 6.39 1.36 7.06
C LEU A 82 6.09 0.46 5.85
N ASP A 83 4.97 -0.29 5.89
CA ASP A 83 4.53 -1.14 4.78
C ASP A 83 4.29 -0.34 3.51
N GLY A 84 3.76 0.88 3.67
CA GLY A 84 3.57 1.81 2.56
C GLY A 84 4.90 2.25 1.93
N ILE A 85 5.94 2.44 2.73
CA ILE A 85 7.29 2.77 2.24
C ILE A 85 7.90 1.55 1.52
N VAL A 86 7.80 0.36 2.12
CA VAL A 86 8.33 -0.89 1.55
C VAL A 86 7.67 -1.16 0.19
N LEU A 87 6.34 -1.29 0.15
CA LEU A 87 5.61 -1.64 -1.07
C LEU A 87 5.63 -0.51 -2.11
N GLY A 88 5.50 0.76 -1.66
CA GLY A 88 5.59 1.91 -2.54
C GLY A 88 6.97 2.10 -3.17
N SER A 89 8.04 1.60 -2.55
CA SER A 89 9.40 1.63 -3.12
C SER A 89 9.60 0.61 -4.25
N LEU A 90 8.81 -0.44 -4.26
CA LEU A 90 8.85 -1.51 -5.26
C LEU A 90 7.89 -1.23 -6.42
N PHE A 91 6.68 -0.76 -6.10
CA PHE A 91 5.59 -0.65 -7.07
C PHE A 91 5.12 0.78 -7.21
N PRO A 92 4.87 1.27 -8.46
CA PRO A 92 4.24 2.57 -8.68
C PRO A 92 2.75 2.47 -8.30
N VAL A 93 2.39 2.92 -7.10
CA VAL A 93 1.04 2.79 -6.54
C VAL A 93 0.42 4.11 -6.11
N VAL A 94 -0.89 4.17 -6.15
CA VAL A 94 -1.71 5.13 -5.42
C VAL A 94 -2.21 4.43 -4.16
N PHE A 95 -2.07 5.09 -3.02
CA PHE A 95 -2.44 4.52 -1.74
C PHE A 95 -3.93 4.70 -1.43
N VAL A 96 -4.48 3.75 -0.65
CA VAL A 96 -5.74 3.92 0.05
C VAL A 96 -5.43 4.07 1.53
N SER A 97 -5.92 5.14 2.16
CA SER A 97 -5.62 5.48 3.55
C SER A 97 -6.88 5.80 4.34
N LYS A 98 -6.77 5.81 5.67
CA LYS A 98 -7.84 6.30 6.56
C LYS A 98 -8.00 7.82 6.43
N SER A 99 -9.24 8.32 6.57
CA SER A 99 -9.57 9.74 6.40
C SER A 99 -8.84 10.66 7.37
N GLU A 100 -8.51 10.18 8.56
CA GLU A 100 -7.85 10.94 9.62
C GLU A 100 -6.46 11.43 9.20
N VAL A 101 -5.75 10.65 8.38
CA VAL A 101 -4.41 11.04 7.88
C VAL A 101 -4.47 12.26 6.95
N LYS A 102 -5.63 12.52 6.33
CA LYS A 102 -5.83 13.70 5.48
C LYS A 102 -5.68 15.02 6.27
N SER A 103 -6.01 15.01 7.56
CA SER A 103 -5.91 16.18 8.45
C SER A 103 -4.52 16.40 9.03
N TRP A 104 -3.57 15.50 8.80
CA TRP A 104 -2.20 15.68 9.30
C TRP A 104 -1.51 16.86 8.61
N PRO A 105 -0.91 17.78 9.37
CA PRO A 105 -0.22 18.92 8.81
C PRO A 105 0.86 18.48 7.81
N VAL A 106 0.94 19.15 6.67
CA VAL A 106 1.87 18.90 5.58
C VAL A 106 1.70 17.51 4.91
N VAL A 107 1.70 16.43 5.71
CA VAL A 107 1.58 15.05 5.20
C VAL A 107 0.24 14.83 4.50
N GLY A 108 -0.86 15.32 5.08
CA GLY A 108 -2.21 15.16 4.51
C GLY A 108 -2.34 15.83 3.13
N GLN A 109 -1.81 17.04 2.98
CA GLN A 109 -1.79 17.74 1.70
C GLN A 109 -0.91 17.01 0.68
N TRP A 110 0.28 16.56 1.11
CA TRP A 110 1.18 15.82 0.24
C TRP A 110 0.54 14.55 -0.32
N ILE A 111 0.06 13.65 0.55
CA ILE A 111 -0.52 12.38 0.10
C ILE A 111 -1.81 12.60 -0.71
N THR A 112 -2.53 13.71 -0.49
CA THR A 112 -3.67 14.13 -1.33
C THR A 112 -3.19 14.46 -2.75
N LEU A 113 -2.11 15.23 -2.90
CA LEU A 113 -1.51 15.51 -4.20
C LEU A 113 -0.98 14.24 -4.88
N CYS A 114 -0.49 13.26 -4.11
CA CYS A 114 -0.09 11.96 -4.64
C CYS A 114 -1.28 11.09 -5.10
N GLY A 115 -2.50 11.59 -4.92
CA GLY A 115 -3.71 10.91 -5.37
C GLY A 115 -4.24 9.85 -4.42
N THR A 116 -3.79 9.84 -3.17
CA THR A 116 -4.31 8.93 -2.14
C THR A 116 -5.83 9.01 -2.05
N VAL A 117 -6.49 7.86 -2.01
CA VAL A 117 -7.93 7.77 -1.77
C VAL A 117 -8.17 7.57 -0.29
N PHE A 118 -8.98 8.43 0.31
CA PHE A 118 -9.29 8.37 1.73
C PHE A 118 -10.61 7.65 1.96
N ILE A 119 -10.61 6.71 2.91
CA ILE A 119 -11.81 5.99 3.35
C ILE A 119 -12.15 6.43 4.77
N ASN A 120 -13.36 7.02 4.93
CA ASN A 120 -13.93 7.26 6.24
C ASN A 120 -14.79 6.05 6.63
N ARG A 121 -14.32 5.27 7.61
CA ARG A 121 -14.98 4.05 8.06
C ARG A 121 -16.14 4.33 9.01
N GLN A 122 -16.10 5.47 9.71
CA GLN A 122 -17.17 5.89 10.63
C GLN A 122 -18.39 6.36 9.84
N GLN A 123 -18.17 6.95 8.66
CA GLN A 123 -19.23 7.44 7.79
C GLN A 123 -19.47 6.47 6.62
N LYS A 124 -20.18 5.38 6.89
CA LYS A 124 -20.45 4.30 5.91
C LYS A 124 -21.04 4.81 4.60
N GLY A 125 -21.82 5.90 4.63
CA GLY A 125 -22.40 6.54 3.43
C GLY A 125 -21.36 7.12 2.46
N LEU A 126 -20.12 7.39 2.89
CA LEU A 126 -19.04 7.90 2.05
C LEU A 126 -18.20 6.81 1.38
N ILE A 127 -18.32 5.56 1.83
CA ILE A 127 -17.56 4.43 1.25
C ILE A 127 -17.83 4.26 -0.27
N PRO A 128 -19.08 4.39 -0.79
CA PRO A 128 -19.33 4.31 -2.24
C PRO A 128 -18.56 5.36 -3.06
N LEU A 129 -18.29 6.54 -2.52
CA LEU A 129 -17.51 7.59 -3.18
C LEU A 129 -16.03 7.18 -3.28
N ALA A 130 -15.47 6.64 -2.21
CA ALA A 130 -14.11 6.11 -2.21
C ALA A 130 -13.96 4.93 -3.20
N VAL A 131 -14.91 4.01 -3.22
CA VAL A 131 -14.96 2.89 -4.19
C VAL A 131 -15.00 3.42 -5.64
N LYS A 132 -15.82 4.44 -5.92
CA LYS A 132 -15.89 5.08 -7.25
C LYS A 132 -14.54 5.69 -7.64
N GLU A 133 -13.88 6.38 -6.70
CA GLU A 133 -12.57 7.01 -6.96
C GLU A 133 -11.47 5.97 -7.19
N ILE A 134 -11.43 4.88 -6.39
CA ILE A 134 -10.50 3.76 -6.61
C ILE A 134 -10.74 3.15 -8.00
N SER A 135 -11.99 2.83 -8.35
CA SER A 135 -12.34 2.26 -9.67
C SER A 135 -11.89 3.17 -10.81
N LYS A 136 -12.05 4.49 -10.66
CA LYS A 136 -11.60 5.48 -11.65
C LYS A 136 -10.08 5.43 -11.85
N LYS A 137 -9.31 5.35 -10.76
CA LYS A 137 -7.84 5.26 -10.84
C LYS A 137 -7.38 3.96 -11.51
N LEU A 138 -7.99 2.83 -11.17
CA LEU A 138 -7.73 1.55 -11.80
C LEU A 138 -8.00 1.58 -13.32
N LYS A 139 -9.13 2.16 -13.75
CA LYS A 139 -9.47 2.38 -15.17
C LYS A 139 -8.47 3.31 -15.87
N GLN A 140 -7.87 4.25 -15.15
CA GLN A 140 -6.78 5.12 -15.63
C GLN A 140 -5.40 4.47 -15.58
N ARG A 141 -5.34 3.15 -15.46
CA ARG A 141 -4.09 2.37 -15.46
C ARG A 141 -3.13 2.73 -14.31
N ALA A 142 -3.63 3.27 -13.20
CA ALA A 142 -2.86 3.38 -11.98
C ALA A 142 -3.01 2.11 -11.15
N ASN A 143 -1.92 1.59 -10.59
CA ASN A 143 -2.03 0.58 -9.54
C ASN A 143 -2.53 1.22 -8.26
N VAL A 144 -3.37 0.50 -7.52
CA VAL A 144 -3.89 0.96 -6.23
C VAL A 144 -3.47 -0.03 -5.15
N LEU A 145 -2.80 0.45 -4.10
CA LEU A 145 -2.44 -0.36 -2.94
C LEU A 145 -3.48 -0.19 -1.84
N LEU A 146 -4.03 -1.31 -1.40
CA LEU A 146 -5.00 -1.40 -0.32
C LEU A 146 -4.51 -2.40 0.73
N PHE A 147 -4.63 -2.03 2.00
CA PHE A 147 -4.54 -2.92 3.15
C PHE A 147 -5.97 -3.27 3.60
N PRO A 148 -6.54 -4.40 3.13
CA PRO A 148 -7.97 -4.68 3.30
C PRO A 148 -8.35 -5.07 4.73
N GLU A 149 -7.39 -5.34 5.60
CA GLU A 149 -7.60 -5.50 7.05
C GLU A 149 -8.25 -4.25 7.66
N GLY A 150 -7.91 -3.12 7.11
CA GLY A 150 -8.45 -1.86 7.54
C GLY A 150 -7.75 -1.26 8.77
N ALA A 151 -6.96 -2.00 9.52
CA ALA A 151 -6.10 -1.54 10.61
C ALA A 151 -4.76 -2.26 10.51
N ALA A 152 -3.72 -1.67 11.06
CA ALA A 152 -2.45 -2.34 11.28
C ALA A 152 -2.57 -3.31 12.47
N THR A 153 -1.76 -4.37 12.47
CA THR A 153 -1.75 -5.40 13.49
C THR A 153 -0.35 -5.66 14.03
N ASN A 154 -0.28 -6.33 15.16
CA ASN A 154 0.98 -6.78 15.75
C ASN A 154 1.61 -8.01 15.04
N GLY A 155 1.01 -8.48 13.96
CA GLY A 155 1.48 -9.61 13.17
C GLY A 155 1.17 -11.01 13.71
N GLU A 156 0.55 -11.14 14.89
CA GLU A 156 0.17 -12.45 15.43
C GLU A 156 -0.97 -13.09 14.64
N ARG A 157 -1.85 -12.26 14.11
CA ARG A 157 -2.95 -12.68 13.24
C ARG A 157 -3.29 -11.60 12.23
N MET A 158 -3.68 -12.00 11.04
CA MET A 158 -4.26 -11.14 10.04
C MET A 158 -5.75 -10.94 10.31
N LEU A 159 -6.24 -9.69 10.24
CA LEU A 159 -7.66 -9.38 10.44
C LEU A 159 -8.50 -9.78 9.22
N PRO A 160 -9.80 -10.07 9.40
CA PRO A 160 -10.70 -10.32 8.27
C PRO A 160 -10.74 -9.14 7.31
N PHE A 161 -10.74 -9.43 6.01
CA PHE A 161 -10.70 -8.41 4.98
C PHE A 161 -12.04 -7.69 4.81
N GLN A 162 -12.00 -6.37 4.76
CA GLN A 162 -13.15 -5.51 4.49
C GLN A 162 -13.65 -5.71 3.06
N THR A 163 -14.94 -6.04 2.91
CA THR A 163 -15.53 -6.36 1.61
C THR A 163 -15.86 -5.13 0.76
N ALA A 164 -16.15 -4.00 1.40
CA ALA A 164 -16.66 -2.81 0.71
C ALA A 164 -15.66 -2.21 -0.29
N PRO A 165 -14.34 -2.04 0.01
CA PRO A 165 -13.37 -1.53 -0.95
C PRO A 165 -13.16 -2.47 -2.15
N LEU A 166 -13.41 -3.78 -1.99
CA LEU A 166 -13.28 -4.78 -3.05
C LEU A 166 -14.36 -4.66 -4.15
N ALA A 167 -15.39 -3.84 -3.95
CA ALA A 167 -16.27 -3.44 -5.05
C ALA A 167 -15.54 -2.64 -6.15
N ALA A 168 -14.42 -2.00 -5.82
CA ALA A 168 -13.69 -1.17 -6.78
C ALA A 168 -13.03 -2.00 -7.91
N PRO A 169 -12.26 -3.06 -7.64
CA PRO A 169 -11.71 -3.91 -8.69
C PRO A 169 -12.79 -4.66 -9.47
N LEU A 170 -13.91 -5.06 -8.85
CA LEU A 170 -15.06 -5.64 -9.55
C LEU A 170 -15.61 -4.67 -10.61
N ARG A 171 -15.88 -3.42 -10.23
CA ARG A 171 -16.43 -2.38 -11.12
C ARG A 171 -15.47 -1.90 -12.19
N SER A 172 -14.18 -2.02 -11.95
CA SER A 172 -13.15 -1.65 -12.92
C SER A 172 -12.67 -2.82 -13.77
N ARG A 173 -13.06 -4.05 -13.43
CA ARG A 173 -12.53 -5.31 -13.98
C ARG A 173 -11.01 -5.39 -13.84
N ALA A 174 -10.49 -4.87 -12.74
CA ALA A 174 -9.07 -4.90 -12.45
C ALA A 174 -8.68 -6.28 -11.88
N ILE A 175 -7.47 -6.69 -12.19
CA ILE A 175 -6.86 -7.88 -11.58
C ILE A 175 -6.35 -7.50 -10.18
N ILE A 176 -6.56 -8.37 -9.21
CA ILE A 176 -6.00 -8.22 -7.87
C ILE A 176 -4.68 -9.01 -7.79
N VAL A 177 -3.69 -8.37 -7.17
CA VAL A 177 -2.38 -8.97 -6.89
C VAL A 177 -2.21 -9.05 -5.38
N PRO A 178 -2.39 -10.23 -4.78
CA PRO A 178 -2.11 -10.43 -3.37
C PRO A 178 -0.60 -10.42 -3.12
N ILE A 179 -0.19 -9.77 -2.05
CA ILE A 179 1.21 -9.70 -1.60
C ILE A 179 1.27 -10.08 -0.12
N THR A 180 2.19 -10.97 0.21
CA THR A 180 2.58 -11.22 1.60
C THR A 180 3.79 -10.38 1.93
N LEU A 181 3.66 -9.49 2.91
CA LEU A 181 4.78 -8.75 3.49
C LEU A 181 5.19 -9.41 4.80
N THR A 182 6.48 -9.63 4.98
CA THR A 182 7.05 -10.14 6.23
C THR A 182 8.32 -9.39 6.55
N TYR A 183 8.45 -8.84 7.76
CA TYR A 183 9.72 -8.33 8.25
C TYR A 183 10.49 -9.48 8.88
N GLN A 184 11.73 -9.66 8.45
CA GLN A 184 12.55 -10.81 8.83
C GLN A 184 13.47 -10.50 10.01
N SER A 185 14.12 -9.34 9.96
CA SER A 185 15.06 -8.92 11.00
C SER A 185 15.07 -7.41 11.20
N VAL A 186 15.46 -7.01 12.39
CA VAL A 186 15.75 -5.62 12.79
C VAL A 186 17.10 -5.64 13.49
N ASP A 187 18.06 -4.85 12.96
CA ASP A 187 19.43 -4.79 13.48
C ASP A 187 20.03 -6.20 13.67
N GLU A 188 19.89 -7.04 12.62
CA GLU A 188 20.36 -8.43 12.55
C GLU A 188 19.67 -9.43 13.50
N GLN A 189 18.71 -8.96 14.30
CA GLN A 189 17.91 -9.82 15.18
C GLN A 189 16.60 -10.23 14.49
N PRO A 190 16.23 -11.51 14.48
CA PRO A 190 14.92 -11.94 13.95
C PRO A 190 13.77 -11.18 14.60
N VAL A 191 12.75 -10.84 13.81
CA VAL A 191 11.55 -10.16 14.34
C VAL A 191 10.81 -11.08 15.28
N SER A 192 10.51 -10.57 16.48
CA SER A 192 9.84 -11.27 17.57
C SER A 192 8.96 -10.31 18.37
N ALA A 193 8.22 -10.81 19.35
CA ALA A 193 7.44 -9.97 20.26
C ALA A 193 8.28 -8.93 21.02
N ALA A 194 9.60 -9.18 21.18
CA ALA A 194 10.49 -8.27 21.92
C ALA A 194 10.94 -7.04 21.10
N ASN A 195 10.94 -7.13 19.76
CA ASN A 195 11.50 -6.07 18.91
C ASN A 195 10.57 -5.59 17.79
N ARG A 196 9.44 -6.29 17.54
CA ARG A 196 8.49 -5.91 16.46
C ARG A 196 7.96 -4.48 16.59
N ASP A 197 7.77 -3.99 17.82
CA ASP A 197 7.29 -2.63 18.10
C ASP A 197 8.29 -1.52 17.75
N LEU A 198 9.45 -1.87 17.23
CA LEU A 198 10.39 -0.94 16.63
C LEU A 198 10.04 -0.61 15.17
N ILE A 199 9.29 -1.50 14.50
CA ILE A 199 8.94 -1.41 13.08
C ILE A 199 7.44 -1.54 12.80
N TYR A 200 6.66 -2.17 13.70
CA TYR A 200 5.21 -2.23 13.62
C TYR A 200 4.59 -1.05 14.35
N CYS A 201 3.62 -0.40 13.72
CA CYS A 201 2.89 0.71 14.33
C CYS A 201 1.39 0.42 14.19
N TYR A 202 0.79 -0.07 15.26
CA TYR A 202 -0.58 -0.58 15.30
C TYR A 202 -1.32 -0.02 16.52
N ASP A 203 -2.63 -0.23 16.56
CA ASP A 203 -3.52 0.28 17.59
C ASP A 203 -3.34 1.80 17.81
N ASP A 204 -3.26 2.26 19.03
CA ASP A 204 -3.10 3.66 19.42
C ASP A 204 -1.63 4.09 19.59
N MET A 205 -0.69 3.34 19.00
CA MET A 205 0.72 3.75 19.04
C MET A 205 0.91 5.11 18.41
N PRO A 206 1.57 6.07 19.11
CA PRO A 206 1.78 7.40 18.56
C PRO A 206 2.84 7.38 17.45
N ASP A 207 2.43 7.79 16.24
CA ASP A 207 3.25 7.71 15.02
C ASP A 207 4.59 8.47 15.13
N VAL A 208 4.61 9.66 15.74
CA VAL A 208 5.83 10.50 15.83
C VAL A 208 6.88 9.91 16.76
N PRO A 209 6.57 9.53 18.02
CA PRO A 209 7.53 8.82 18.88
C PRO A 209 8.00 7.48 18.29
N HIS A 210 7.10 6.74 17.62
CA HIS A 210 7.47 5.49 16.95
C HIS A 210 8.45 5.77 15.80
N PHE A 211 8.17 6.76 14.94
CA PHE A 211 9.08 7.15 13.86
C PHE A 211 10.45 7.57 14.37
N TRP A 212 10.51 8.27 15.51
CA TRP A 212 11.77 8.63 16.15
C TRP A 212 12.60 7.41 16.59
N LYS A 213 11.94 6.33 17.06
CA LYS A 213 12.61 5.06 17.38
C LYS A 213 13.09 4.38 16.10
N LEU A 214 12.28 4.35 15.05
CA LEU A 214 12.61 3.78 13.75
C LEU A 214 13.88 4.40 13.14
N LEU A 215 14.06 5.71 13.27
CA LEU A 215 15.27 6.42 12.78
C LEU A 215 16.56 5.95 13.47
N ALA A 216 16.50 5.32 14.63
CA ALA A 216 17.64 4.78 15.34
C ALA A 216 18.15 3.48 14.76
N LEU A 217 17.31 2.72 14.08
CA LEU A 217 17.63 1.40 13.56
C LEU A 217 18.73 1.49 12.48
N HIS A 218 19.60 0.49 12.46
CA HIS A 218 20.70 0.41 11.50
C HIS A 218 20.29 -0.32 10.22
N ARG A 219 19.51 -1.41 10.36
CA ARG A 219 19.10 -2.25 9.23
C ARG A 219 17.75 -2.89 9.51
N ILE A 220 16.93 -2.96 8.48
CA ILE A 220 15.66 -3.68 8.50
C ILE A 220 15.64 -4.60 7.28
N GLU A 221 15.29 -5.86 7.47
CA GLU A 221 15.12 -6.80 6.36
C GLU A 221 13.65 -7.19 6.23
N ALA A 222 13.15 -7.07 5.01
CA ALA A 222 11.78 -7.42 4.67
C ALA A 222 11.74 -8.38 3.49
N ARG A 223 10.73 -9.23 3.46
CA ARG A 223 10.41 -10.10 2.31
C ARG A 223 9.05 -9.72 1.77
N VAL A 224 8.97 -9.58 0.46
CA VAL A 224 7.75 -9.29 -0.29
C VAL A 224 7.51 -10.45 -1.24
N THR A 225 6.50 -11.27 -0.97
CA THR A 225 6.14 -12.40 -1.81
C THR A 225 4.91 -12.06 -2.63
N ILE A 226 5.04 -11.96 -3.95
CA ILE A 226 3.96 -11.72 -4.89
C ILE A 226 3.26 -13.05 -5.16
N ARG A 227 1.96 -13.07 -4.89
CA ARG A 227 1.14 -14.28 -4.99
C ARG A 227 0.42 -14.34 -6.35
N PRO A 228 -0.12 -15.52 -6.72
CA PRO A 228 -0.95 -15.66 -7.92
C PRO A 228 -2.08 -14.63 -7.96
N THR A 229 -2.32 -14.07 -9.11
CA THR A 229 -3.34 -13.05 -9.34
C THR A 229 -4.75 -13.60 -9.22
N ILE A 230 -5.68 -12.73 -8.82
CA ILE A 230 -7.10 -13.03 -8.72
C ILE A 230 -7.85 -12.22 -9.79
N ASP A 231 -8.49 -12.94 -10.71
CA ASP A 231 -9.33 -12.32 -11.74
C ASP A 231 -10.72 -11.99 -11.18
N CYS A 232 -11.03 -10.69 -11.12
CA CYS A 232 -12.31 -10.20 -10.61
C CYS A 232 -13.51 -10.55 -11.51
N SER A 233 -13.31 -10.95 -12.76
CA SER A 233 -14.40 -11.34 -13.66
C SER A 233 -15.19 -12.55 -13.19
N ARG A 234 -14.60 -13.35 -12.30
CA ARG A 234 -15.22 -14.55 -11.70
C ARG A 234 -16.19 -14.25 -10.55
N TYR A 235 -16.33 -12.99 -10.15
CA TYR A 235 -17.12 -12.59 -8.98
C TYR A 235 -18.17 -11.54 -9.37
N GLU A 236 -19.34 -11.64 -8.77
CA GLU A 236 -20.40 -10.66 -8.94
C GLU A 236 -20.24 -9.47 -7.98
N ASP A 237 -20.59 -8.26 -8.41
CA ASP A 237 -20.62 -7.07 -7.53
C ASP A 237 -21.89 -7.04 -6.67
N ASN A 238 -22.06 -8.09 -5.87
CA ASN A 238 -23.08 -8.21 -4.84
C ASN A 238 -22.44 -8.59 -3.49
N SER A 239 -23.24 -8.67 -2.44
CA SER A 239 -22.75 -8.98 -1.08
C SER A 239 -22.07 -10.35 -1.03
N GLY A 240 -22.62 -11.37 -1.67
CA GLY A 240 -22.07 -12.74 -1.70
C GLY A 240 -20.75 -12.82 -2.48
N GLY A 241 -20.72 -12.24 -3.68
CA GLY A 241 -19.52 -12.21 -4.51
C GLY A 241 -18.37 -11.47 -3.85
N ARG A 242 -18.63 -10.31 -3.20
CA ARG A 242 -17.61 -9.55 -2.46
C ARG A 242 -17.09 -10.29 -1.24
N LYS A 243 -17.93 -11.08 -0.54
CA LYS A 243 -17.48 -11.93 0.58
C LYS A 243 -16.55 -13.02 0.09
N ARG A 244 -16.91 -13.75 -0.97
CA ARG A 244 -16.05 -14.78 -1.58
C ARG A 244 -14.73 -14.18 -2.06
N LEU A 245 -14.77 -13.03 -2.74
CA LEU A 245 -13.57 -12.34 -3.18
C LEU A 245 -12.66 -11.95 -1.99
N ALA A 246 -13.24 -11.46 -0.88
CA ALA A 246 -12.47 -11.12 0.31
C ALA A 246 -11.79 -12.33 0.94
N GLU A 247 -12.47 -13.47 0.97
CA GLU A 247 -11.92 -14.74 1.46
C GLU A 247 -10.78 -15.24 0.57
N ASP A 248 -10.96 -15.23 -0.76
CA ASP A 248 -9.92 -15.64 -1.70
C ASP A 248 -8.71 -14.68 -1.66
N CYS A 249 -8.94 -13.39 -1.49
CA CYS A 249 -7.90 -12.39 -1.26
C CYS A 249 -7.14 -12.64 0.05
N TYR A 250 -7.85 -12.95 1.13
CA TYR A 250 -7.27 -13.28 2.44
C TYR A 250 -6.37 -14.52 2.34
N ASN A 251 -6.88 -15.59 1.75
CA ASN A 251 -6.13 -16.83 1.53
C ASN A 251 -4.93 -16.60 0.59
N GLY A 252 -5.09 -15.78 -0.44
CA GLY A 252 -4.02 -15.37 -1.35
C GLY A 252 -2.88 -14.69 -0.61
N VAL A 253 -3.17 -13.70 0.26
CA VAL A 253 -2.14 -13.02 1.07
C VAL A 253 -1.48 -13.96 2.07
N LEU A 254 -2.21 -14.91 2.67
CA LEU A 254 -1.64 -15.95 3.53
C LEU A 254 -0.78 -16.99 2.77
N GLY A 255 -0.83 -16.99 1.44
CA GLY A 255 -0.14 -17.99 0.63
C GLY A 255 -0.81 -19.36 0.64
N ARG A 256 -2.08 -19.43 1.05
CA ARG A 256 -2.92 -20.63 0.96
C ARG A 256 -3.54 -20.66 -0.43
N VAL A 257 -3.21 -21.66 -1.24
CA VAL A 257 -3.87 -21.88 -2.53
C VAL A 257 -5.32 -22.28 -2.25
N SER A 258 -6.30 -21.60 -2.86
CA SER A 258 -7.68 -22.03 -2.74
C SER A 258 -7.83 -23.37 -3.49
N GLU A 259 -8.57 -24.33 -2.91
CA GLU A 259 -8.85 -25.62 -3.58
C GLU A 259 -9.51 -25.45 -4.96
N ARG A 260 -10.16 -24.32 -5.20
CA ARG A 260 -10.79 -23.96 -6.48
C ARG A 260 -9.78 -23.68 -7.60
N ASP A 261 -8.63 -23.07 -7.26
CA ASP A 261 -7.57 -22.78 -8.25
C ASP A 261 -6.80 -24.03 -8.64
N TYR A 262 -6.75 -25.04 -7.78
CA TYR A 262 -6.14 -26.33 -8.07
C TYR A 262 -6.95 -27.12 -9.13
N ARG A 263 -8.29 -27.10 -9.02
CA ARG A 263 -9.18 -27.79 -9.97
C ARG A 263 -9.27 -27.13 -11.35
N ALA A 264 -8.83 -25.90 -11.48
CA ALA A 264 -8.80 -25.17 -12.76
C ALA A 264 -7.48 -25.38 -13.54
N ARG A 265 -6.48 -26.01 -12.92
CA ARG A 265 -5.16 -26.32 -13.51
C ARG A 265 -4.95 -27.79 -13.83
N THR A 266 -5.84 -28.66 -13.39
CA THR A 266 -5.95 -30.09 -13.77
C THR A 266 -7.11 -30.31 -14.72
#